data_1182b3a06f96fa5d474ab4438136a4d3
#
_entry.id   1182b3a06f96fa5d474ab4438136a4d3
#
_cell.length_a   1.000
_cell.length_b   1.000
_cell.length_c   1.000
_cell.angle_alpha   90.00
_cell.angle_beta   90.00
_cell.angle_gamma   90.00
#
_symmetry.space_group_name_H-M   'P 1'
#
loop_
_entity.id
_entity.type
_entity.pdbx_description
1 polymer ?
#
loop_
_entity_poly.entity_id
_entity_poly.type
_entity_poly.pdbx_seq_one_letter_code
_entity_poly.pdbx_strand_id
1 'polypeptide(L)'
;MNTTNPDISLSSAAPCEEPKRQYYYIEKARTYIQKKSLEIGRPLTFCVTTFGCQMNARDSEKLRGVLEKIGYEEAPEDVADFVIYNTCTVRENANTRVYGRLGQLKPLKKKNPHMMIGLCGCMMQEPEVVEKLRKSYRFVDIIFGTHNIFKFAELIVQRLESQEMVIDIWKDTDKIVEDLPNERKYFFKSGVNIMFGCNNFCSYCIVPYVRGRERSRDPKAIIREIERLVADGVVEVMLLGQNVNSYGKNLEEPMSFARLLTEIEKIEGLERIRFMTSHPKDLSDELIEVMGNSKKICKHLHLPIQSGSSRILEKMNRRYTKEQYLTLVDKIRKAVPDISLTTDIIVGFPGETEEDFQETLDVVRKVRYDSAFTFIYSKRTGTPAAAMEDQIPEDVVKDRFDRLLREVQAIAAQVCSVHEGCVQTALVEAKSEHDDSMVTGRLSNNLLVHFKGSSELIGQLVDVRLSECKGFYYLGEQV
;
A
#
# COMPACT_ATOMS: atom_id res chain seq x y z
N MET A 1 -9.51 -22.76 5.27
CA MET A 1 -10.35 -23.44 6.29
C MET A 1 -11.43 -22.52 6.77
N ASN A 2 -12.67 -23.04 6.85
CA ASN A 2 -13.88 -22.30 7.21
C ASN A 2 -13.73 -21.62 8.57
N THR A 3 -13.59 -20.28 8.58
CA THR A 3 -14.06 -19.54 9.73
C THR A 3 -15.55 -19.84 9.85
N THR A 4 -15.92 -20.54 10.92
CA THR A 4 -17.33 -20.82 11.26
C THR A 4 -18.08 -19.51 11.21
N ASN A 5 -18.96 -19.34 10.20
CA ASN A 5 -19.92 -18.27 10.18
C ASN A 5 -20.66 -18.31 11.52
N PRO A 6 -20.70 -17.25 12.30
CA PRO A 6 -21.60 -17.21 13.46
C PRO A 6 -23.01 -17.47 12.93
N ASP A 7 -23.77 -18.36 13.59
CA ASP A 7 -25.18 -18.62 13.25
C ASP A 7 -25.95 -17.31 13.34
N ILE A 8 -26.16 -16.64 12.20
CA ILE A 8 -26.76 -15.31 12.11
C ILE A 8 -28.18 -15.46 11.60
N SER A 9 -29.14 -15.28 12.50
CA SER A 9 -30.57 -15.24 12.14
C SER A 9 -30.89 -13.89 11.50
N LEU A 10 -31.29 -13.90 10.22
CA LEU A 10 -31.79 -12.71 9.51
C LEU A 10 -33.17 -12.23 9.97
N SER A 11 -33.84 -12.97 10.86
CA SER A 11 -35.13 -12.61 11.46
C SER A 11 -35.00 -11.58 12.60
N SER A 12 -33.80 -11.32 13.09
CA SER A 12 -33.49 -10.33 14.13
C SER A 12 -32.95 -9.01 13.56
N ALA A 13 -33.00 -7.95 14.38
CA ALA A 13 -32.30 -6.70 14.03
C ALA A 13 -30.80 -6.91 13.90
N ALA A 14 -30.15 -6.10 13.05
CA ALA A 14 -28.69 -6.18 12.86
C ALA A 14 -27.96 -5.97 14.20
N PRO A 15 -26.95 -6.79 14.52
CA PRO A 15 -26.13 -6.61 15.72
C PRO A 15 -25.49 -5.21 15.78
N CYS A 16 -25.27 -4.70 17.00
CA CYS A 16 -24.55 -3.42 17.18
C CYS A 16 -23.02 -3.60 17.15
N GLU A 17 -22.52 -4.79 17.44
CA GLU A 17 -21.09 -5.10 17.60
C GLU A 17 -20.44 -5.52 16.28
N GLU A 18 -19.25 -4.98 16.00
CA GLU A 18 -18.40 -5.45 14.93
C GLU A 18 -17.51 -6.63 15.40
N PRO A 19 -17.11 -7.58 14.52
CA PRO A 19 -17.48 -7.69 13.10
C PRO A 19 -18.86 -8.37 12.85
N LYS A 20 -19.56 -8.82 13.90
CA LYS A 20 -20.86 -9.56 13.80
C LYS A 20 -21.88 -8.79 12.95
N ARG A 21 -21.91 -7.46 13.08
CA ARG A 21 -22.77 -6.59 12.28
C ARG A 21 -22.49 -6.75 10.78
N GLN A 22 -21.24 -6.77 10.37
CA GLN A 22 -20.88 -6.90 8.95
C GLN A 22 -21.18 -8.31 8.42
N TYR A 23 -21.00 -9.35 9.22
CA TYR A 23 -21.39 -10.70 8.83
C TYR A 23 -22.92 -10.82 8.65
N TYR A 24 -23.73 -10.15 9.48
CA TYR A 24 -25.19 -10.05 9.27
C TYR A 24 -25.51 -9.44 7.90
N TYR A 25 -24.84 -8.33 7.52
CA TYR A 25 -25.07 -7.69 6.23
C TYR A 25 -24.53 -8.49 5.06
N ILE A 26 -23.45 -9.25 5.23
CA ILE A 26 -22.96 -10.21 4.24
C ILE A 26 -24.03 -11.27 3.94
N GLU A 27 -24.62 -11.89 4.95
CA GLU A 27 -25.67 -12.90 4.76
C GLU A 27 -26.95 -12.29 4.16
N LYS A 28 -27.31 -11.08 4.59
CA LYS A 28 -28.45 -10.34 4.02
C LYS A 28 -28.21 -10.02 2.55
N ALA A 29 -27.04 -9.49 2.20
CA ALA A 29 -26.65 -9.22 0.81
C ALA A 29 -26.66 -10.51 -0.02
N ARG A 30 -26.11 -11.63 0.51
CA ARG A 30 -26.11 -12.94 -0.14
C ARG A 30 -27.52 -13.36 -0.58
N THR A 31 -28.52 -13.17 0.28
CA THR A 31 -29.91 -13.50 -0.05
C THR A 31 -30.40 -12.70 -1.27
N TYR A 32 -30.08 -11.40 -1.34
CA TYR A 32 -30.44 -10.57 -2.49
C TYR A 32 -29.74 -11.01 -3.77
N ILE A 33 -28.43 -11.33 -3.67
CA ILE A 33 -27.61 -11.68 -4.83
C ILE A 33 -27.98 -13.06 -5.36
N GLN A 34 -28.27 -14.05 -4.50
CA GLN A 34 -28.75 -15.36 -4.89
C GLN A 34 -30.09 -15.26 -5.66
N LYS A 35 -31.04 -14.47 -5.13
CA LYS A 35 -32.30 -14.24 -5.82
C LYS A 35 -32.06 -13.61 -7.20
N LYS A 36 -31.20 -12.60 -7.28
CA LYS A 36 -30.86 -11.92 -8.54
C LYS A 36 -30.17 -12.85 -9.55
N SER A 37 -29.26 -13.70 -9.08
CA SER A 37 -28.60 -14.69 -9.91
C SER A 37 -29.57 -15.69 -10.51
N LEU A 38 -30.59 -16.14 -9.74
CA LEU A 38 -31.66 -17.00 -10.23
C LEU A 38 -32.54 -16.29 -11.28
N GLU A 39 -32.88 -15.02 -11.07
CA GLU A 39 -33.65 -14.20 -12.04
C GLU A 39 -32.91 -14.02 -13.37
N ILE A 40 -31.57 -13.86 -13.33
CA ILE A 40 -30.73 -13.65 -14.52
C ILE A 40 -30.29 -14.98 -15.14
N GLY A 41 -30.35 -16.10 -14.40
CA GLY A 41 -29.95 -17.44 -14.87
C GLY A 41 -28.44 -17.70 -14.88
N ARG A 42 -27.63 -16.87 -14.19
CA ARG A 42 -26.18 -17.04 -14.01
C ARG A 42 -25.69 -16.41 -12.72
N PRO A 43 -24.51 -16.80 -12.19
CA PRO A 43 -23.84 -16.06 -11.11
C PRO A 43 -23.60 -14.60 -11.50
N LEU A 44 -23.71 -13.70 -10.52
CA LEU A 44 -23.31 -12.31 -10.69
C LEU A 44 -21.80 -12.19 -10.53
N THR A 45 -21.21 -11.26 -11.25
CA THR A 45 -19.77 -11.12 -11.31
C THR A 45 -19.28 -9.76 -10.83
N PHE A 46 -18.02 -9.69 -10.36
CA PHE A 46 -17.41 -8.44 -9.90
C PHE A 46 -16.01 -8.21 -10.46
N CYS A 47 -15.61 -6.94 -10.48
CA CYS A 47 -14.24 -6.50 -10.74
C CYS A 47 -13.81 -5.44 -9.73
N VAL A 48 -12.67 -5.61 -9.07
CA VAL A 48 -12.07 -4.59 -8.18
C VAL A 48 -10.77 -4.09 -8.78
N THR A 49 -10.75 -2.83 -9.20
CA THR A 49 -9.54 -2.15 -9.71
C THR A 49 -8.94 -1.24 -8.65
N THR A 50 -7.65 -1.40 -8.37
CA THR A 50 -6.91 -0.63 -7.37
C THR A 50 -6.07 0.45 -8.02
N PHE A 51 -6.34 1.72 -7.67
CA PHE A 51 -5.51 2.87 -8.03
C PHE A 51 -4.80 3.35 -6.77
N GLY A 52 -3.54 2.98 -6.55
CA GLY A 52 -2.87 3.51 -5.36
C GLY A 52 -1.70 2.70 -4.82
N CYS A 53 -1.55 2.76 -3.50
CA CYS A 53 -0.44 2.14 -2.76
C CYS A 53 -0.79 0.73 -2.26
N GLN A 54 0.16 0.10 -1.57
CA GLN A 54 -0.03 -1.24 -1.00
C GLN A 54 -1.18 -1.31 0.02
N MET A 55 -1.43 -0.23 0.78
CA MET A 55 -2.60 -0.20 1.66
C MET A 55 -3.92 -0.24 0.89
N ASN A 56 -4.02 0.47 -0.26
CA ASN A 56 -5.19 0.33 -1.12
C ASN A 56 -5.30 -1.10 -1.69
N ALA A 57 -4.18 -1.75 -2.02
CA ALA A 57 -4.20 -3.15 -2.45
C ALA A 57 -4.77 -4.06 -1.35
N ARG A 58 -4.33 -3.87 -0.09
CA ARG A 58 -4.88 -4.61 1.05
C ARG A 58 -6.36 -4.31 1.32
N ASP A 59 -6.76 -3.04 1.17
CA ASP A 59 -8.17 -2.65 1.25
C ASP A 59 -8.99 -3.36 0.16
N SER A 60 -8.45 -3.50 -1.06
CA SER A 60 -9.11 -4.21 -2.16
C SER A 60 -9.25 -5.72 -1.93
N GLU A 61 -8.30 -6.35 -1.24
CA GLU A 61 -8.42 -7.76 -0.83
C GLU A 61 -9.61 -7.97 0.11
N LYS A 62 -9.88 -7.02 1.02
CA LYS A 62 -11.08 -7.05 1.88
C LYS A 62 -12.36 -6.90 1.06
N LEU A 63 -12.38 -5.99 0.09
CA LEU A 63 -13.53 -5.80 -0.78
C LEU A 63 -13.84 -7.06 -1.58
N ARG A 64 -12.82 -7.72 -2.16
CA ARG A 64 -12.95 -9.00 -2.86
C ARG A 64 -13.51 -10.08 -1.94
N GLY A 65 -12.91 -10.28 -0.77
CA GLY A 65 -13.36 -11.29 0.19
C GLY A 65 -14.81 -11.10 0.63
N VAL A 66 -15.26 -9.85 0.80
CA VAL A 66 -16.69 -9.56 1.09
C VAL A 66 -17.57 -9.92 -0.11
N LEU A 67 -17.19 -9.57 -1.35
CA LEU A 67 -17.98 -9.86 -2.55
C LEU A 67 -18.12 -11.36 -2.81
N GLU A 68 -17.04 -12.12 -2.65
CA GLU A 68 -17.07 -13.59 -2.78
C GLU A 68 -17.94 -14.23 -1.72
N LYS A 69 -17.87 -13.75 -0.45
CA LYS A 69 -18.77 -14.22 0.62
C LYS A 69 -20.24 -13.91 0.35
N ILE A 70 -20.55 -12.82 -0.32
CA ILE A 70 -21.90 -12.45 -0.76
C ILE A 70 -22.37 -13.35 -1.91
N GLY A 71 -21.45 -13.94 -2.68
CA GLY A 71 -21.77 -14.86 -3.78
C GLY A 71 -21.55 -14.29 -5.17
N TYR A 72 -20.73 -13.25 -5.31
CA TYR A 72 -20.21 -12.82 -6.59
C TYR A 72 -18.98 -13.63 -7.01
N GLU A 73 -18.74 -13.77 -8.31
CA GLU A 73 -17.54 -14.36 -8.90
C GLU A 73 -16.68 -13.29 -9.58
N GLU A 74 -15.34 -13.41 -9.52
CA GLU A 74 -14.45 -12.43 -10.17
C GLU A 74 -14.53 -12.56 -11.70
N ALA A 75 -14.58 -11.42 -12.39
CA ALA A 75 -14.63 -11.35 -13.84
C ALA A 75 -13.93 -10.08 -14.37
N PRO A 76 -13.57 -10.02 -15.68
CA PRO A 76 -13.08 -8.80 -16.31
C PRO A 76 -14.07 -7.63 -16.20
N GLU A 77 -13.52 -6.39 -16.19
CA GLU A 77 -14.27 -5.15 -15.94
C GLU A 77 -15.42 -4.93 -16.94
N ASP A 78 -15.21 -5.30 -18.19
CA ASP A 78 -16.16 -5.08 -19.30
C ASP A 78 -17.42 -5.97 -19.25
N VAL A 79 -17.37 -7.05 -18.48
CA VAL A 79 -18.48 -7.99 -18.31
C VAL A 79 -18.99 -8.08 -16.87
N ALA A 80 -18.32 -7.44 -15.91
CA ALA A 80 -18.67 -7.51 -14.49
C ALA A 80 -20.02 -6.82 -14.18
N ASP A 81 -20.79 -7.43 -13.31
CA ASP A 81 -22.05 -6.88 -12.79
C ASP A 81 -21.83 -5.90 -11.63
N PHE A 82 -20.67 -5.93 -10.99
CA PHE A 82 -20.28 -4.94 -9.99
C PHE A 82 -18.81 -4.53 -10.18
N VAL A 83 -18.58 -3.27 -10.55
CA VAL A 83 -17.23 -2.73 -10.70
C VAL A 83 -16.92 -1.78 -9.55
N ILE A 84 -15.78 -1.98 -8.89
CA ILE A 84 -15.32 -1.13 -7.79
C ILE A 84 -13.96 -0.54 -8.13
N TYR A 85 -13.84 0.79 -7.97
CA TYR A 85 -12.57 1.49 -8.03
C TYR A 85 -12.13 1.91 -6.63
N ASN A 86 -11.07 1.29 -6.13
CA ASN A 86 -10.39 1.72 -4.91
C ASN A 86 -9.32 2.75 -5.28
N THR A 87 -9.52 3.98 -4.86
CA THR A 87 -8.88 5.17 -5.43
C THR A 87 -7.84 5.78 -4.50
N CYS A 88 -6.91 6.53 -5.07
CA CYS A 88 -5.82 7.22 -4.37
C CYS A 88 -5.81 8.70 -4.70
N THR A 89 -5.45 9.54 -3.75
CA THR A 89 -5.24 10.98 -3.94
C THR A 89 -3.79 11.41 -3.80
N VAL A 90 -2.91 10.49 -3.40
CA VAL A 90 -1.47 10.79 -3.25
C VAL A 90 -0.79 11.00 -4.60
N ARG A 91 -1.26 10.34 -5.66
CA ARG A 91 -0.71 10.43 -7.03
C ARG A 91 -1.62 11.26 -7.90
N GLU A 92 -1.12 12.35 -8.47
CA GLU A 92 -1.89 13.31 -9.28
C GLU A 92 -2.64 12.68 -10.45
N ASN A 93 -1.99 11.78 -11.17
CA ASN A 93 -2.59 11.09 -12.32
C ASN A 93 -3.67 10.04 -11.92
N ALA A 94 -3.84 9.74 -10.64
CA ALA A 94 -4.83 8.78 -10.20
C ALA A 94 -6.26 9.30 -10.44
N ASN A 95 -6.51 10.57 -10.11
CA ASN A 95 -7.84 11.18 -10.27
C ASN A 95 -8.27 11.22 -11.75
N THR A 96 -7.37 11.64 -12.63
CA THR A 96 -7.65 11.71 -14.09
C THR A 96 -7.95 10.33 -14.66
N ARG A 97 -7.19 9.30 -14.25
CA ARG A 97 -7.43 7.91 -14.67
C ARG A 97 -8.78 7.39 -14.20
N VAL A 98 -9.18 7.69 -12.96
CA VAL A 98 -10.48 7.28 -12.41
C VAL A 98 -11.62 7.90 -13.23
N TYR A 99 -11.58 9.22 -13.52
CA TYR A 99 -12.60 9.86 -14.31
C TYR A 99 -12.67 9.32 -15.75
N GLY A 100 -11.53 9.07 -16.37
CA GLY A 100 -11.45 8.46 -17.71
C GLY A 100 -12.12 7.08 -17.75
N ARG A 101 -11.80 6.22 -16.79
CA ARG A 101 -12.41 4.89 -16.69
C ARG A 101 -13.91 4.93 -16.35
N LEU A 102 -14.34 5.83 -15.47
CA LEU A 102 -15.78 6.03 -15.21
C LEU A 102 -16.53 6.41 -16.49
N GLY A 103 -15.93 7.20 -17.38
CA GLY A 103 -16.49 7.49 -18.70
C GLY A 103 -16.72 6.21 -19.52
N GLN A 104 -15.83 5.24 -19.44
CA GLN A 104 -15.94 3.94 -20.13
C GLN A 104 -17.01 3.02 -19.52
N LEU A 105 -17.24 3.10 -18.21
CA LEU A 105 -18.29 2.30 -17.54
C LEU A 105 -19.71 2.77 -17.85
N LYS A 106 -19.92 4.04 -18.18
CA LYS A 106 -21.25 4.58 -18.45
C LYS A 106 -21.99 3.87 -19.59
N PRO A 107 -21.40 3.61 -20.78
CA PRO A 107 -22.04 2.82 -21.82
C PRO A 107 -22.23 1.35 -21.43
N LEU A 108 -21.34 0.74 -20.63
CA LEU A 108 -21.50 -0.63 -20.15
C LEU A 108 -22.72 -0.74 -19.21
N LYS A 109 -22.88 0.20 -18.29
CA LYS A 109 -24.06 0.25 -17.40
C LYS A 109 -25.37 0.47 -18.17
N LYS A 110 -25.36 1.19 -19.30
CA LYS A 110 -26.54 1.30 -20.15
C LYS A 110 -26.92 -0.03 -20.81
N LYS A 111 -25.95 -0.87 -21.17
CA LYS A 111 -26.17 -2.20 -21.74
C LYS A 111 -26.59 -3.21 -20.67
N ASN A 112 -26.03 -3.10 -19.46
CA ASN A 112 -26.38 -3.91 -18.29
C ASN A 112 -26.98 -3.02 -17.19
N PRO A 113 -28.30 -2.79 -17.15
CA PRO A 113 -28.95 -1.93 -16.16
C PRO A 113 -28.80 -2.43 -14.71
N HIS A 114 -28.43 -3.70 -14.52
CA HIS A 114 -28.20 -4.31 -13.21
C HIS A 114 -26.79 -4.08 -12.69
N MET A 115 -25.89 -3.60 -13.54
CA MET A 115 -24.52 -3.29 -13.17
C MET A 115 -24.48 -2.24 -12.05
N MET A 116 -23.70 -2.52 -11.00
CA MET A 116 -23.38 -1.57 -9.94
C MET A 116 -21.97 -1.02 -10.11
N ILE A 117 -21.76 0.23 -9.69
CA ILE A 117 -20.47 0.89 -9.72
C ILE A 117 -20.18 1.48 -8.35
N GLY A 118 -19.10 1.05 -7.71
CA GLY A 118 -18.63 1.52 -6.42
C GLY A 118 -17.33 2.31 -6.51
N LEU A 119 -17.23 3.39 -5.74
CA LEU A 119 -16.01 4.17 -5.58
C LEU A 119 -15.60 4.23 -4.11
N CYS A 120 -14.35 3.95 -3.81
CA CYS A 120 -13.83 4.05 -2.46
C CYS A 120 -12.36 4.52 -2.42
N GLY A 121 -11.82 4.61 -1.23
CA GLY A 121 -10.41 4.95 -1.02
C GLY A 121 -10.15 6.43 -0.72
N CYS A 122 -8.88 6.81 -0.77
CA CYS A 122 -8.42 8.13 -0.32
C CYS A 122 -9.04 9.30 -1.09
N MET A 123 -9.26 9.15 -2.40
CA MET A 123 -9.87 10.18 -3.24
C MET A 123 -11.31 10.53 -2.79
N MET A 124 -12.02 9.57 -2.20
CA MET A 124 -13.39 9.80 -1.70
C MET A 124 -13.42 10.59 -0.38
N GLN A 125 -12.28 10.87 0.23
CA GLN A 125 -12.18 11.75 1.40
C GLN A 125 -12.11 13.25 1.02
N GLU A 126 -11.99 13.59 -0.27
CA GLU A 126 -11.96 14.95 -0.78
C GLU A 126 -13.40 15.45 -1.05
N PRO A 127 -13.92 16.45 -0.30
CA PRO A 127 -15.32 16.90 -0.44
C PRO A 127 -15.66 17.39 -1.85
N GLU A 128 -14.72 18.08 -2.53
CA GLU A 128 -14.92 18.58 -3.90
C GLU A 128 -15.09 17.45 -4.91
N VAL A 129 -14.33 16.36 -4.74
CA VAL A 129 -14.43 15.17 -5.58
C VAL A 129 -15.79 14.51 -5.41
N VAL A 130 -16.22 14.31 -4.17
CA VAL A 130 -17.52 13.68 -3.87
C VAL A 130 -18.67 14.52 -4.42
N GLU A 131 -18.61 15.83 -4.26
CA GLU A 131 -19.64 16.72 -4.80
C GLU A 131 -19.69 16.69 -6.33
N LYS A 132 -18.54 16.65 -7.01
CA LYS A 132 -18.45 16.46 -8.46
C LYS A 132 -19.06 15.13 -8.87
N LEU A 133 -18.75 14.03 -8.17
CA LEU A 133 -19.32 12.72 -8.46
C LEU A 133 -20.83 12.72 -8.29
N ARG A 134 -21.35 13.28 -7.19
CA ARG A 134 -22.79 13.40 -6.91
C ARG A 134 -23.54 14.15 -8.01
N LYS A 135 -22.97 15.25 -8.54
CA LYS A 135 -23.59 16.07 -9.56
C LYS A 135 -23.50 15.47 -10.96
N SER A 136 -22.32 14.99 -11.35
CA SER A 136 -21.98 14.68 -12.74
C SER A 136 -21.92 13.19 -13.07
N TYR A 137 -21.86 12.31 -12.06
CA TYR A 137 -21.70 10.86 -12.23
C TYR A 137 -22.83 10.07 -11.53
N ARG A 138 -24.07 10.50 -11.74
CA ARG A 138 -25.28 9.93 -11.12
C ARG A 138 -25.50 8.44 -11.39
N PHE A 139 -24.73 7.85 -12.30
CA PHE A 139 -24.74 6.41 -12.59
C PHE A 139 -23.85 5.59 -11.64
N VAL A 140 -23.09 6.22 -10.74
CA VAL A 140 -22.37 5.56 -9.65
C VAL A 140 -23.38 5.18 -8.56
N ASP A 141 -23.21 4.01 -7.96
CA ASP A 141 -24.17 3.44 -7.00
C ASP A 141 -23.74 3.63 -5.55
N ILE A 142 -22.44 3.46 -5.26
CA ILE A 142 -21.92 3.51 -3.88
C ILE A 142 -20.64 4.34 -3.86
N ILE A 143 -20.55 5.30 -2.93
CA ILE A 143 -19.36 6.11 -2.67
C ILE A 143 -19.06 6.06 -1.18
N PHE A 144 -17.86 5.60 -0.80
CA PHE A 144 -17.47 5.51 0.62
C PHE A 144 -15.97 5.78 0.83
N GLY A 145 -15.64 6.22 2.04
CA GLY A 145 -14.28 6.64 2.39
C GLY A 145 -13.38 5.51 2.88
N THR A 146 -12.16 5.89 3.27
CA THR A 146 -11.17 4.96 3.85
C THR A 146 -11.50 4.57 5.29
N HIS A 147 -12.21 5.42 6.02
CA HIS A 147 -12.51 5.23 7.44
C HIS A 147 -13.62 4.23 7.72
N ASN A 148 -14.47 3.98 6.75
CA ASN A 148 -15.64 3.10 6.88
C ASN A 148 -15.68 1.98 5.84
N ILE A 149 -14.53 1.60 5.30
CA ILE A 149 -14.41 0.50 4.33
C ILE A 149 -14.94 -0.82 4.89
N PHE A 150 -14.88 -1.03 6.20
CA PHE A 150 -15.41 -2.21 6.87
C PHE A 150 -16.94 -2.33 6.75
N LYS A 151 -17.67 -1.23 6.51
CA LYS A 151 -19.13 -1.20 6.32
C LYS A 151 -19.59 -1.61 4.92
N PHE A 152 -18.70 -2.06 4.07
CA PHE A 152 -18.99 -2.29 2.65
C PHE A 152 -20.19 -3.20 2.42
N ALA A 153 -20.35 -4.29 3.18
CA ALA A 153 -21.53 -5.17 3.09
C ALA A 153 -22.83 -4.44 3.48
N GLU A 154 -22.81 -3.62 4.53
CA GLU A 154 -23.95 -2.78 4.93
C GLU A 154 -24.34 -1.79 3.82
N LEU A 155 -23.35 -1.15 3.18
CA LEU A 155 -23.60 -0.19 2.08
C LEU A 155 -24.20 -0.86 0.84
N ILE A 156 -23.78 -2.09 0.53
CA ILE A 156 -24.39 -2.89 -0.54
C ILE A 156 -25.88 -3.12 -0.25
N VAL A 157 -26.20 -3.59 0.94
CA VAL A 157 -27.62 -3.83 1.33
C VAL A 157 -28.40 -2.53 1.27
N GLN A 158 -27.87 -1.43 1.80
CA GLN A 158 -28.53 -0.12 1.75
C GLN A 158 -28.82 0.30 0.30
N ARG A 159 -27.87 0.10 -0.64
CA ARG A 159 -28.08 0.40 -2.07
C ARG A 159 -29.14 -0.49 -2.70
N LEU A 160 -29.16 -1.79 -2.38
CA LEU A 160 -30.13 -2.74 -2.90
C LEU A 160 -31.56 -2.45 -2.40
N GLU A 161 -31.71 -1.96 -1.17
CA GLU A 161 -33.03 -1.63 -0.58
C GLU A 161 -33.51 -0.25 -1.01
N SER A 162 -32.69 0.78 -0.99
CA SER A 162 -33.10 2.15 -1.33
C SER A 162 -33.27 2.40 -2.82
N GLN A 163 -32.56 1.63 -3.67
CA GLN A 163 -32.44 1.85 -5.12
C GLN A 163 -31.83 3.23 -5.48
N GLU A 164 -31.26 3.95 -4.52
CA GLU A 164 -30.64 5.27 -4.67
C GLU A 164 -29.13 5.19 -4.52
N MET A 165 -28.40 6.22 -5.00
CA MET A 165 -26.95 6.36 -4.76
C MET A 165 -26.69 6.47 -3.27
N VAL A 166 -25.83 5.59 -2.74
CA VAL A 166 -25.39 5.61 -1.34
C VAL A 166 -24.06 6.35 -1.25
N ILE A 167 -24.02 7.39 -0.41
CA ILE A 167 -22.77 8.13 -0.10
C ILE A 167 -22.59 8.09 1.41
N ASP A 168 -21.57 7.36 1.88
CA ASP A 168 -21.24 7.27 3.31
C ASP A 168 -19.72 7.52 3.49
N ILE A 169 -19.37 8.75 3.89
CA ILE A 169 -17.98 9.16 4.07
C ILE A 169 -17.78 9.67 5.50
N TRP A 170 -17.01 8.92 6.24
CA TRP A 170 -16.62 9.32 7.59
C TRP A 170 -15.40 10.24 7.55
N LYS A 171 -15.45 11.34 8.27
CA LYS A 171 -14.35 12.30 8.37
C LYS A 171 -13.21 11.78 9.23
N ASP A 172 -13.55 10.98 10.24
CA ASP A 172 -12.60 10.39 11.18
C ASP A 172 -13.19 9.10 11.79
N THR A 173 -12.34 8.27 12.38
CA THR A 173 -12.76 7.09 13.16
C THR A 173 -11.62 6.65 14.08
N ASP A 174 -11.95 6.18 15.25
CA ASP A 174 -11.07 5.43 16.16
C ASP A 174 -11.17 3.91 15.95
N LYS A 175 -12.19 3.46 15.21
CA LYS A 175 -12.49 2.03 15.03
C LYS A 175 -11.50 1.35 14.11
N ILE A 176 -11.05 0.17 14.55
CA ILE A 176 -10.36 -0.82 13.74
C ILE A 176 -11.19 -2.10 13.83
N VAL A 177 -11.72 -2.57 12.70
CA VAL A 177 -12.54 -3.78 12.64
C VAL A 177 -11.70 -4.92 12.12
N GLU A 178 -11.54 -5.93 12.96
CA GLU A 178 -10.75 -7.13 12.69
C GLU A 178 -11.62 -8.27 12.14
N ASP A 179 -10.96 -9.33 11.68
CA ASP A 179 -11.59 -10.61 11.29
C ASP A 179 -12.69 -10.50 10.22
N LEU A 180 -12.58 -9.52 9.31
CA LEU A 180 -13.43 -9.45 8.12
C LEU A 180 -12.88 -10.33 7.00
N PRO A 181 -13.75 -10.83 6.09
CA PRO A 181 -13.33 -11.59 4.93
C PRO A 181 -12.31 -10.84 4.10
N ASN A 182 -11.30 -11.55 3.61
CA ASN A 182 -10.34 -11.01 2.66
C ASN A 182 -9.92 -12.10 1.68
N GLU A 183 -9.69 -11.73 0.42
CA GLU A 183 -9.16 -12.59 -0.62
C GLU A 183 -7.79 -12.10 -1.04
N ARG A 184 -6.77 -12.94 -0.82
CA ARG A 184 -5.38 -12.61 -1.08
C ARG A 184 -5.02 -12.81 -2.54
N LYS A 185 -4.23 -11.89 -3.07
CA LYS A 185 -3.69 -12.03 -4.43
C LYS A 185 -2.68 -13.18 -4.54
N TYR A 186 -1.89 -13.42 -3.50
CA TYR A 186 -0.83 -14.43 -3.48
C TYR A 186 -1.04 -15.40 -2.32
N PHE A 187 -0.83 -16.70 -2.56
CA PHE A 187 -0.94 -17.72 -1.52
C PHE A 187 0.28 -17.73 -0.58
N PHE A 188 1.46 -17.31 -1.07
CA PHE A 188 2.74 -17.41 -0.37
C PHE A 188 3.20 -16.10 0.31
N LYS A 189 2.60 -14.96 0.02
CA LYS A 189 2.91 -13.68 0.65
C LYS A 189 1.67 -12.85 0.93
N SER A 190 1.72 -12.01 1.97
CA SER A 190 0.59 -11.14 2.34
C SER A 190 1.03 -9.81 2.91
N GLY A 191 0.25 -8.76 2.62
CA GLY A 191 0.32 -7.51 3.36
C GLY A 191 -0.43 -7.60 4.70
N VAL A 192 0.13 -7.04 5.76
CA VAL A 192 -0.51 -6.96 7.07
C VAL A 192 -0.50 -5.50 7.53
N ASN A 193 -1.67 -4.87 7.57
CA ASN A 193 -1.77 -3.54 8.14
C ASN A 193 -1.49 -3.63 9.65
N ILE A 194 -0.52 -2.89 10.15
CA ILE A 194 -0.22 -2.82 11.59
C ILE A 194 -0.74 -1.53 12.21
N MET A 195 -0.94 -0.50 11.39
CA MET A 195 -1.47 0.79 11.82
C MET A 195 -2.11 1.55 10.66
N PHE A 196 -2.90 2.57 10.99
CA PHE A 196 -3.57 3.46 10.06
C PHE A 196 -3.31 4.91 10.44
N GLY A 197 -3.32 5.83 9.46
CA GLY A 197 -3.16 7.26 9.67
C GLY A 197 -1.73 7.70 9.95
N CYS A 198 -1.51 9.01 10.07
CA CYS A 198 -0.19 9.59 10.32
C CYS A 198 -0.30 10.92 11.08
N ASN A 199 0.54 11.11 12.10
CA ASN A 199 0.60 12.32 12.92
C ASN A 199 1.75 13.27 12.53
N ASN A 200 2.49 13.00 11.46
CA ASN A 200 3.65 13.82 11.08
C ASN A 200 3.26 15.16 10.47
N PHE A 201 2.12 15.25 9.77
CA PHE A 201 1.66 16.48 9.14
C PHE A 201 2.75 17.20 8.33
N CYS A 202 3.52 16.43 7.55
CA CYS A 202 4.45 17.01 6.59
C CYS A 202 3.68 17.98 5.69
N SER A 203 4.23 19.18 5.44
CA SER A 203 3.48 20.30 4.84
C SER A 203 2.95 20.03 3.43
N TYR A 204 3.54 19.08 2.70
CA TYR A 204 3.12 18.64 1.36
C TYR A 204 2.13 17.47 1.36
N CYS A 205 1.90 16.80 2.52
CA CYS A 205 1.30 15.49 2.57
C CYS A 205 -0.20 15.55 2.89
N ILE A 206 -1.00 14.92 2.02
CA ILE A 206 -2.46 14.82 2.19
C ILE A 206 -2.88 13.68 3.12
N VAL A 207 -1.98 12.73 3.42
CA VAL A 207 -2.30 11.49 4.16
C VAL A 207 -3.01 11.73 5.50
N PRO A 208 -2.59 12.65 6.40
CA PRO A 208 -3.30 12.89 7.65
C PRO A 208 -4.77 13.31 7.47
N TYR A 209 -5.08 13.94 6.36
CA TYR A 209 -6.43 14.45 6.05
C TYR A 209 -7.35 13.38 5.44
N VAL A 210 -6.77 12.35 4.79
CA VAL A 210 -7.54 11.30 4.10
C VAL A 210 -7.46 9.92 4.76
N ARG A 211 -6.50 9.72 5.69
CA ARG A 211 -6.33 8.48 6.47
C ARG A 211 -6.46 8.70 7.99
N GLY A 212 -6.59 9.98 8.40
CA GLY A 212 -6.77 10.37 9.80
C GLY A 212 -5.52 10.28 10.65
N ARG A 213 -5.71 10.36 11.97
CA ARG A 213 -4.66 10.23 12.98
C ARG A 213 -4.15 8.79 13.08
N GLU A 214 -2.95 8.65 13.66
CA GLU A 214 -2.34 7.34 13.90
C GLU A 214 -3.21 6.47 14.82
N ARG A 215 -3.47 5.24 14.38
CA ARG A 215 -4.17 4.20 15.12
C ARG A 215 -3.44 2.89 14.90
N SER A 216 -2.79 2.40 15.95
CA SER A 216 -2.11 1.11 15.95
C SER A 216 -3.11 -0.02 16.20
N ARG A 217 -2.93 -1.13 15.52
CA ARG A 217 -3.69 -2.36 15.81
C ARG A 217 -3.14 -3.04 17.05
N ASP A 218 -3.98 -3.79 17.73
CA ASP A 218 -3.57 -4.64 18.83
C ASP A 218 -2.48 -5.63 18.39
N PRO A 219 -1.32 -5.71 19.10
CA PRO A 219 -0.23 -6.60 18.73
C PRO A 219 -0.64 -8.08 18.72
N LYS A 220 -1.52 -8.50 19.63
CA LYS A 220 -2.03 -9.88 19.68
C LYS A 220 -2.89 -10.19 18.44
N ALA A 221 -3.66 -9.23 17.94
CA ALA A 221 -4.45 -9.41 16.72
C ALA A 221 -3.55 -9.53 15.49
N ILE A 222 -2.47 -8.72 15.41
CA ILE A 222 -1.47 -8.80 14.33
C ILE A 222 -0.78 -10.17 14.34
N ILE A 223 -0.31 -10.63 15.49
CA ILE A 223 0.38 -11.91 15.64
C ILE A 223 -0.54 -13.06 15.23
N ARG A 224 -1.78 -13.10 15.74
CA ARG A 224 -2.77 -14.12 15.34
C ARG A 224 -3.08 -14.10 13.84
N GLU A 225 -3.14 -12.92 13.22
CA GLU A 225 -3.32 -12.82 11.77
C GLU A 225 -2.14 -13.46 11.03
N ILE A 226 -0.90 -13.15 11.43
CA ILE A 226 0.30 -13.69 10.79
C ILE A 226 0.41 -15.20 11.00
N GLU A 227 0.11 -15.71 12.20
CA GLU A 227 0.08 -17.16 12.49
C GLU A 227 -0.91 -17.90 11.57
N ARG A 228 -2.12 -17.33 11.38
CA ARG A 228 -3.12 -17.90 10.43
C ARG A 228 -2.62 -17.86 8.99
N LEU A 229 -1.97 -16.75 8.59
CA LEU A 229 -1.40 -16.63 7.25
C LEU A 229 -0.31 -17.67 6.99
N VAL A 230 0.57 -17.90 7.96
CA VAL A 230 1.62 -18.91 7.87
C VAL A 230 1.05 -20.33 7.85
N ALA A 231 0.05 -20.63 8.69
CA ALA A 231 -0.66 -21.89 8.67
C ALA A 231 -1.36 -22.18 7.31
N ASP A 232 -1.64 -21.12 6.55
CA ASP A 232 -2.23 -21.16 5.20
C ASP A 232 -1.18 -21.01 4.07
N GLY A 233 0.11 -21.21 4.40
CA GLY A 233 1.21 -21.32 3.44
C GLY A 233 1.93 -20.01 3.11
N VAL A 234 1.67 -18.90 3.83
CA VAL A 234 2.40 -17.65 3.63
C VAL A 234 3.80 -17.74 4.25
N VAL A 235 4.82 -17.47 3.47
CA VAL A 235 6.24 -17.47 3.89
C VAL A 235 6.82 -16.04 4.06
N GLU A 236 6.20 -15.02 3.45
CA GLU A 236 6.62 -13.63 3.56
C GLU A 236 5.46 -12.72 3.94
N VAL A 237 5.66 -11.86 4.94
CA VAL A 237 4.71 -10.79 5.28
C VAL A 237 5.33 -9.40 5.04
N MET A 238 4.49 -8.49 4.54
CA MET A 238 4.80 -7.06 4.42
C MET A 238 3.99 -6.28 5.45
N LEU A 239 4.64 -5.73 6.48
CA LEU A 239 3.99 -4.90 7.48
C LEU A 239 3.72 -3.50 6.92
N LEU A 240 2.47 -3.08 6.94
CA LEU A 240 1.97 -1.87 6.28
C LEU A 240 1.47 -0.84 7.29
N GLY A 241 1.79 0.42 7.02
CA GLY A 241 1.32 1.60 7.74
C GLY A 241 1.75 2.87 7.00
N GLN A 242 1.32 4.05 7.45
CA GLN A 242 1.78 5.32 6.90
C GLN A 242 3.11 5.78 7.52
N ASN A 243 3.44 5.28 8.70
CA ASN A 243 4.72 5.44 9.39
C ASN A 243 4.88 4.29 10.39
N VAL A 244 5.36 3.14 9.91
CA VAL A 244 5.45 1.92 10.74
C VAL A 244 6.33 2.09 11.97
N ASN A 245 7.31 3.00 11.92
CA ASN A 245 8.23 3.25 13.03
C ASN A 245 7.53 3.89 14.24
N SER A 246 6.37 4.53 14.05
CA SER A 246 5.57 5.11 15.14
C SER A 246 4.56 4.13 15.75
N TYR A 247 4.52 2.88 15.26
CA TYR A 247 3.61 1.86 15.78
C TYR A 247 3.66 1.77 17.31
N GLY A 248 2.48 1.62 17.89
CA GLY A 248 2.27 1.32 19.29
C GLY A 248 2.29 2.51 20.25
N LYS A 249 2.64 3.72 19.78
CA LYS A 249 2.67 4.95 20.61
C LYS A 249 1.30 5.32 21.20
N ASN A 250 0.23 4.88 20.54
CA ASN A 250 -1.16 5.18 20.91
C ASN A 250 -1.92 3.97 21.47
N LEU A 251 -1.23 2.87 21.78
CA LEU A 251 -1.81 1.74 22.49
C LEU A 251 -1.89 2.04 24.00
N GLU A 252 -2.87 1.44 24.69
CA GLU A 252 -3.02 1.54 26.14
C GLU A 252 -1.77 0.99 26.86
N GLU A 253 -1.26 -0.15 26.37
CA GLU A 253 0.04 -0.70 26.75
C GLU A 253 1.02 -0.42 25.62
N PRO A 254 1.91 0.59 25.74
CA PRO A 254 2.83 0.95 24.67
C PRO A 254 3.76 -0.21 24.28
N MET A 255 3.82 -0.48 22.97
CA MET A 255 4.73 -1.47 22.40
C MET A 255 5.50 -0.83 21.24
N SER A 256 6.83 -0.85 21.25
CA SER A 256 7.62 -0.34 20.13
C SER A 256 7.46 -1.23 18.88
N PHE A 257 7.69 -0.64 17.71
CA PHE A 257 7.74 -1.40 16.46
C PHE A 257 8.83 -2.48 16.49
N ALA A 258 9.97 -2.17 17.10
CA ALA A 258 11.06 -3.12 17.30
C ALA A 258 10.62 -4.37 18.11
N ARG A 259 9.89 -4.16 19.19
CA ARG A 259 9.32 -5.28 19.99
C ARG A 259 8.29 -6.09 19.21
N LEU A 260 7.42 -5.43 18.45
CA LEU A 260 6.48 -6.14 17.58
C LEU A 260 7.22 -7.02 16.57
N LEU A 261 8.28 -6.53 15.94
CA LEU A 261 9.11 -7.32 15.01
C LEU A 261 9.74 -8.53 15.72
N THR A 262 10.25 -8.35 16.94
CA THR A 262 10.82 -9.43 17.74
C THR A 262 9.80 -10.54 18.05
N GLU A 263 8.54 -10.18 18.31
CA GLU A 263 7.48 -11.17 18.51
C GLU A 263 7.08 -11.87 17.21
N ILE A 264 6.98 -11.14 16.10
CA ILE A 264 6.67 -11.71 14.78
C ILE A 264 7.78 -12.67 14.32
N GLU A 265 9.05 -12.39 14.62
CA GLU A 265 10.18 -13.24 14.25
C GLU A 265 10.12 -14.65 14.87
N LYS A 266 9.44 -14.80 16.02
CA LYS A 266 9.26 -16.10 16.69
C LYS A 266 8.29 -17.04 15.98
N ILE A 267 7.49 -16.53 15.04
CA ILE A 267 6.48 -17.35 14.35
C ILE A 267 7.19 -18.36 13.44
N GLU A 268 7.02 -19.64 13.73
CA GLU A 268 7.58 -20.74 12.95
C GLU A 268 6.92 -20.82 11.57
N GLY A 269 7.68 -21.14 10.52
CA GLY A 269 7.21 -21.17 9.13
C GLY A 269 7.16 -19.80 8.44
N LEU A 270 7.28 -18.70 9.16
CA LEU A 270 7.51 -17.39 8.56
C LEU A 270 9.00 -17.26 8.23
N GLU A 271 9.31 -17.03 6.95
CA GLU A 271 10.70 -16.96 6.47
C GLU A 271 11.19 -15.51 6.28
N ARG A 272 10.27 -14.58 5.89
CA ARG A 272 10.61 -13.21 5.57
C ARG A 272 9.64 -12.20 6.16
N ILE A 273 10.21 -11.14 6.72
CA ILE A 273 9.49 -9.97 7.23
C ILE A 273 9.97 -8.75 6.46
N ARG A 274 9.05 -8.05 5.81
CA ARG A 274 9.28 -6.74 5.19
C ARG A 274 8.43 -5.69 5.86
N PHE A 275 8.89 -4.46 5.80
CA PHE A 275 8.09 -3.30 6.17
C PHE A 275 8.42 -2.12 5.27
N MET A 276 7.46 -1.22 5.11
CA MET A 276 7.59 -0.04 4.26
C MET A 276 7.13 1.19 5.02
N THR A 277 7.50 2.36 4.49
CA THR A 277 7.04 3.66 4.99
C THR A 277 7.59 4.03 6.36
N SER A 278 8.91 3.99 6.45
CA SER A 278 9.66 4.50 7.61
C SER A 278 9.77 6.02 7.57
N HIS A 279 9.81 6.65 8.75
CA HIS A 279 10.14 8.08 8.87
C HIS A 279 11.43 8.23 9.65
N PRO A 280 12.45 8.96 9.15
CA PRO A 280 13.76 9.06 9.79
C PRO A 280 13.72 9.49 11.27
N LYS A 281 12.81 10.41 11.60
CA LYS A 281 12.61 10.88 12.98
C LYS A 281 12.23 9.77 13.97
N ASP A 282 11.48 8.77 13.52
CA ASP A 282 10.90 7.73 14.37
C ASP A 282 11.69 6.40 14.32
N LEU A 283 12.81 6.34 13.57
CA LEU A 283 13.65 5.16 13.48
C LEU A 283 14.59 5.13 14.70
N SER A 284 14.30 4.23 15.65
CA SER A 284 15.02 4.11 16.92
C SER A 284 16.28 3.24 16.83
N ASP A 285 17.21 3.44 17.75
CA ASP A 285 18.39 2.59 17.89
C ASP A 285 17.98 1.13 18.22
N GLU A 286 16.90 0.91 19.00
CA GLU A 286 16.31 -0.42 19.26
C GLU A 286 15.89 -1.12 17.94
N LEU A 287 15.26 -0.38 17.02
CA LEU A 287 14.86 -0.94 15.71
C LEU A 287 16.09 -1.32 14.87
N ILE A 288 17.12 -0.48 14.87
CA ILE A 288 18.38 -0.76 14.15
C ILE A 288 19.03 -2.04 14.69
N GLU A 289 19.07 -2.21 16.01
CA GLU A 289 19.60 -3.41 16.67
C GLU A 289 18.81 -4.67 16.28
N VAL A 290 17.48 -4.60 16.34
CA VAL A 290 16.59 -5.72 15.92
C VAL A 290 16.83 -6.08 14.46
N MET A 291 16.93 -5.09 13.56
CA MET A 291 17.23 -5.35 12.15
C MET A 291 18.59 -6.01 11.94
N GLY A 292 19.60 -5.61 12.70
CA GLY A 292 20.96 -6.17 12.63
C GLY A 292 21.04 -7.62 13.11
N ASN A 293 20.25 -7.99 14.11
CA ASN A 293 20.25 -9.33 14.72
C ASN A 293 19.27 -10.31 14.06
N SER A 294 18.29 -9.81 13.32
CA SER A 294 17.22 -10.62 12.73
C SER A 294 17.72 -11.47 11.56
N LYS A 295 17.18 -12.70 11.49
CA LYS A 295 17.37 -13.62 10.35
C LYS A 295 16.25 -13.57 9.34
N LYS A 296 15.07 -13.04 9.71
CA LYS A 296 13.87 -13.00 8.88
C LYS A 296 13.58 -11.62 8.30
N ILE A 297 14.01 -10.53 8.97
CA ILE A 297 13.84 -9.18 8.44
C ILE A 297 14.69 -9.04 7.17
N CYS A 298 14.02 -8.73 6.08
CA CYS A 298 14.69 -8.50 4.79
C CYS A 298 15.64 -7.31 4.85
N LYS A 299 16.80 -7.43 4.21
CA LYS A 299 17.85 -6.41 4.20
C LYS A 299 17.51 -5.26 3.25
N HIS A 300 16.37 -4.64 3.46
CA HIS A 300 15.87 -3.51 2.71
C HIS A 300 15.18 -2.52 3.65
N LEU A 301 15.56 -1.27 3.57
CA LEU A 301 14.92 -0.20 4.32
C LEU A 301 14.57 0.96 3.39
N HIS A 302 13.28 1.27 3.29
CA HIS A 302 12.81 2.47 2.62
C HIS A 302 12.78 3.62 3.63
N LEU A 303 13.68 4.60 3.47
CA LEU A 303 13.90 5.71 4.39
C LEU A 303 13.81 7.06 3.67
N PRO A 304 12.59 7.59 3.46
CA PRO A 304 12.36 8.81 2.68
C PRO A 304 13.00 10.05 3.28
N ILE A 305 14.02 10.59 2.61
CA ILE A 305 14.66 11.85 3.01
C ILE A 305 13.83 13.07 2.59
N GLN A 306 13.22 13.02 1.43
CA GLN A 306 12.43 14.07 0.74
C GLN A 306 13.27 15.21 0.17
N SER A 307 14.22 15.78 0.91
CA SER A 307 15.16 16.82 0.49
C SER A 307 16.48 16.67 1.24
N GLY A 308 17.59 17.01 0.63
CA GLY A 308 18.91 17.06 1.26
C GLY A 308 19.22 18.39 1.96
N SER A 309 18.35 19.40 1.86
CA SER A 309 18.52 20.68 2.53
C SER A 309 17.78 20.72 3.85
N SER A 310 18.50 21.00 4.96
CA SER A 310 17.88 21.15 6.29
C SER A 310 16.84 22.27 6.32
N ARG A 311 17.04 23.35 5.56
CA ARG A 311 16.09 24.48 5.41
C ARG A 311 14.78 24.01 4.74
N ILE A 312 14.86 23.22 3.70
CA ILE A 312 13.68 22.67 3.01
C ILE A 312 13.01 21.59 3.87
N LEU A 313 13.75 20.76 4.57
CA LEU A 313 13.20 19.77 5.51
C LEU A 313 12.38 20.45 6.63
N GLU A 314 12.85 21.58 7.16
CA GLU A 314 12.10 22.40 8.13
C GLU A 314 10.78 22.92 7.52
N LYS A 315 10.81 23.53 6.32
CA LYS A 315 9.61 23.95 5.58
C LYS A 315 8.64 22.80 5.29
N MET A 316 9.17 21.60 5.06
CA MET A 316 8.41 20.35 4.88
C MET A 316 7.86 19.79 6.21
N ASN A 317 8.17 20.38 7.37
CA ASN A 317 7.84 19.88 8.71
C ASN A 317 8.38 18.47 8.99
N ARG A 318 9.61 18.19 8.53
CA ARG A 318 10.23 16.86 8.67
C ARG A 318 10.87 16.60 10.03
N ARG A 319 11.20 17.67 10.78
CA ARG A 319 11.72 17.62 12.17
C ARG A 319 13.03 16.85 12.34
N TYR A 320 13.88 16.85 11.33
CA TYR A 320 15.28 16.40 11.37
C TYR A 320 16.09 17.20 10.35
N THR A 321 17.41 17.24 10.54
CA THR A 321 18.34 17.89 9.62
C THR A 321 19.02 16.89 8.69
N LYS A 322 19.70 17.38 7.66
CA LYS A 322 20.56 16.59 6.76
C LYS A 322 21.60 15.79 7.56
N GLU A 323 22.25 16.42 8.52
CA GLU A 323 23.33 15.82 9.32
C GLU A 323 22.79 14.69 10.21
N GLN A 324 21.61 14.87 10.82
CA GLN A 324 20.93 13.84 11.59
C GLN A 324 20.57 12.65 10.72
N TYR A 325 20.10 12.91 9.50
CA TYR A 325 19.76 11.85 8.56
C TYR A 325 21.03 11.06 8.14
N LEU A 326 22.11 11.74 7.79
CA LEU A 326 23.38 11.08 7.43
C LEU A 326 23.93 10.24 8.59
N THR A 327 23.92 10.78 9.81
CA THR A 327 24.31 10.03 11.02
C THR A 327 23.44 8.79 11.23
N LEU A 328 22.13 8.88 10.97
CA LEU A 328 21.22 7.75 11.05
C LEU A 328 21.58 6.67 10.00
N VAL A 329 21.86 7.06 8.77
CA VAL A 329 22.29 6.16 7.69
C VAL A 329 23.58 5.43 8.07
N ASP A 330 24.57 6.13 8.65
CA ASP A 330 25.82 5.53 9.09
C ASP A 330 25.58 4.49 10.21
N LYS A 331 24.72 4.79 11.17
CA LYS A 331 24.33 3.82 12.22
C LYS A 331 23.67 2.57 11.62
N ILE A 332 22.75 2.74 10.67
CA ILE A 332 22.05 1.64 10.02
C ILE A 332 23.05 0.75 9.27
N ARG A 333 23.92 1.31 8.45
CA ARG A 333 24.93 0.56 7.69
C ARG A 333 25.94 -0.15 8.58
N LYS A 334 26.29 0.45 9.71
CA LYS A 334 27.18 -0.19 10.69
C LYS A 334 26.53 -1.42 11.33
N ALA A 335 25.24 -1.36 11.64
CA ALA A 335 24.50 -2.47 12.24
C ALA A 335 24.09 -3.53 11.20
N VAL A 336 23.79 -3.13 9.97
CA VAL A 336 23.35 -3.99 8.87
C VAL A 336 24.18 -3.65 7.63
N PRO A 337 25.42 -4.18 7.49
CA PRO A 337 26.34 -3.80 6.42
C PRO A 337 25.79 -3.96 4.99
N ASP A 338 24.98 -5.03 4.76
CA ASP A 338 24.41 -5.34 3.44
C ASP A 338 23.02 -4.72 3.22
N ILE A 339 22.65 -3.69 3.99
CA ILE A 339 21.32 -3.07 3.87
C ILE A 339 21.17 -2.33 2.54
N SER A 340 20.14 -2.65 1.81
CA SER A 340 19.69 -1.86 0.67
C SER A 340 18.86 -0.68 1.17
N LEU A 341 19.27 0.52 0.84
CA LEU A 341 18.59 1.75 1.20
C LEU A 341 17.87 2.34 -0.01
N THR A 342 16.57 2.55 0.14
CA THR A 342 15.77 3.29 -0.83
C THR A 342 15.14 4.52 -0.21
N THR A 343 14.83 5.52 -1.02
CA THR A 343 14.32 6.81 -0.53
C THR A 343 13.30 7.41 -1.48
N ASP A 344 12.57 8.43 -0.99
CA ASP A 344 11.79 9.36 -1.80
C ASP A 344 12.48 10.72 -1.79
N ILE A 345 12.51 11.40 -2.94
CA ILE A 345 13.04 12.75 -3.10
C ILE A 345 12.04 13.59 -3.90
N ILE A 346 11.73 14.78 -3.38
CA ILE A 346 10.85 15.75 -4.01
C ILE A 346 11.68 16.95 -4.46
N VAL A 347 11.63 17.31 -5.74
CA VAL A 347 12.22 18.54 -6.28
C VAL A 347 11.15 19.58 -6.56
N GLY A 348 11.54 20.86 -6.53
CA GLY A 348 10.63 21.96 -6.80
C GLY A 348 9.66 22.25 -5.64
N PHE A 349 10.02 21.87 -4.43
CA PHE A 349 9.24 22.27 -3.24
C PHE A 349 9.26 23.81 -3.09
N PRO A 350 8.15 24.46 -2.68
CA PRO A 350 8.09 25.91 -2.57
C PRO A 350 9.26 26.53 -1.81
N GLY A 351 9.94 27.50 -2.45
CA GLY A 351 11.12 28.19 -1.93
C GLY A 351 12.41 27.41 -1.99
N GLU A 352 12.49 26.27 -2.70
CA GLU A 352 13.74 25.54 -2.95
C GLU A 352 14.66 26.39 -3.85
N THR A 353 15.87 26.69 -3.37
CA THR A 353 16.91 27.37 -4.18
C THR A 353 17.77 26.36 -4.92
N GLU A 354 18.69 26.85 -5.78
CA GLU A 354 19.67 25.97 -6.42
C GLU A 354 20.63 25.36 -5.40
N GLU A 355 21.02 26.10 -4.39
CA GLU A 355 21.88 25.63 -3.29
C GLU A 355 21.20 24.49 -2.52
N ASP A 356 19.91 24.59 -2.20
CA ASP A 356 19.14 23.51 -1.56
C ASP A 356 19.10 22.25 -2.43
N PHE A 357 18.95 22.44 -3.73
CA PHE A 357 18.96 21.32 -4.66
C PHE A 357 20.35 20.66 -4.74
N GLN A 358 21.45 21.46 -4.75
CA GLN A 358 22.81 20.93 -4.70
C GLN A 358 23.07 20.14 -3.40
N GLU A 359 22.54 20.59 -2.25
CA GLU A 359 22.60 19.81 -1.01
C GLU A 359 21.88 18.47 -1.14
N THR A 360 20.77 18.42 -1.88
CA THR A 360 20.06 17.17 -2.15
C THR A 360 20.90 16.21 -2.99
N LEU A 361 21.57 16.70 -4.05
CA LEU A 361 22.52 15.88 -4.83
C LEU A 361 23.71 15.41 -3.98
N ASP A 362 24.24 16.26 -3.09
CA ASP A 362 25.31 15.90 -2.16
C ASP A 362 24.92 14.70 -1.27
N VAL A 363 23.70 14.72 -0.71
CA VAL A 363 23.19 13.59 0.08
C VAL A 363 23.05 12.32 -0.76
N VAL A 364 22.54 12.43 -1.98
CA VAL A 364 22.40 11.29 -2.90
C VAL A 364 23.78 10.64 -3.16
N ARG A 365 24.81 11.45 -3.40
CA ARG A 365 26.19 11.00 -3.61
C ARG A 365 26.80 10.36 -2.37
N LYS A 366 26.55 10.92 -1.18
CA LYS A 366 27.07 10.39 0.09
C LYS A 366 26.38 9.10 0.52
N VAL A 367 25.05 9.07 0.44
CA VAL A 367 24.28 7.90 0.87
C VAL A 367 24.36 6.77 -0.15
N ARG A 368 24.46 7.05 -1.45
CA ARG A 368 24.51 6.03 -2.51
C ARG A 368 23.36 5.04 -2.37
N TYR A 369 22.15 5.51 -2.64
CA TYR A 369 20.95 4.69 -2.57
C TYR A 369 20.91 3.60 -3.64
N ASP A 370 20.38 2.43 -3.28
CA ASP A 370 20.10 1.35 -4.24
C ASP A 370 19.00 1.75 -5.24
N SER A 371 18.06 2.58 -4.79
CA SER A 371 17.05 3.19 -5.64
C SER A 371 16.46 4.42 -4.96
N ALA A 372 16.02 5.40 -5.74
CA ALA A 372 15.25 6.53 -5.24
C ALA A 372 14.01 6.76 -6.11
N PHE A 373 12.86 6.92 -5.46
CA PHE A 373 11.66 7.41 -6.11
C PHE A 373 11.72 8.93 -6.14
N THR A 374 11.83 9.48 -7.34
CA THR A 374 11.96 10.90 -7.57
C THR A 374 10.63 11.50 -7.99
N PHE A 375 10.25 12.61 -7.37
CA PHE A 375 8.98 13.28 -7.61
C PHE A 375 9.20 14.77 -7.86
N ILE A 376 8.41 15.33 -8.75
CA ILE A 376 8.18 16.77 -8.81
C ILE A 376 7.12 17.12 -7.77
N TYR A 377 7.34 18.20 -7.00
CA TYR A 377 6.33 18.68 -6.07
C TYR A 377 5.01 18.96 -6.80
N SER A 378 3.92 18.42 -6.29
CA SER A 378 2.58 18.61 -6.82
C SER A 378 1.67 19.15 -5.72
N LYS A 379 1.01 20.26 -6.00
CA LYS A 379 0.07 20.91 -5.05
C LYS A 379 -1.08 19.95 -4.70
N ARG A 380 -1.34 19.79 -3.40
CA ARG A 380 -2.49 19.04 -2.89
C ARG A 380 -3.42 19.99 -2.16
N THR A 381 -4.62 20.18 -2.66
CA THR A 381 -5.62 21.07 -2.03
C THR A 381 -5.78 20.74 -0.55
N GLY A 382 -5.74 21.77 0.30
CA GLY A 382 -5.86 21.62 1.75
C GLY A 382 -4.56 21.34 2.49
N THR A 383 -3.41 21.18 1.81
CA THR A 383 -2.10 21.05 2.46
C THR A 383 -1.43 22.43 2.66
N PRO A 384 -0.63 22.62 3.73
CA PRO A 384 0.09 23.87 3.96
C PRO A 384 0.98 24.30 2.79
N ALA A 385 1.71 23.36 2.16
CA ALA A 385 2.60 23.67 1.05
C ALA A 385 1.86 24.15 -0.22
N ALA A 386 0.60 23.77 -0.40
CA ALA A 386 -0.19 24.26 -1.52
C ALA A 386 -0.52 25.74 -1.43
N ALA A 387 -0.53 26.29 -0.21
CA ALA A 387 -0.79 27.72 0.08
C ALA A 387 0.48 28.58 0.09
N MET A 388 1.69 28.01 -0.04
CA MET A 388 2.94 28.76 -0.09
C MET A 388 3.02 29.53 -1.43
N GLU A 389 3.49 30.78 -1.35
CA GLU A 389 3.53 31.68 -2.52
C GLU A 389 4.77 31.46 -3.39
N ASP A 390 5.89 31.04 -2.80
CA ASP A 390 7.20 30.86 -3.44
C ASP A 390 7.32 29.58 -4.27
N GLN A 391 6.35 29.35 -5.15
CA GLN A 391 6.34 28.21 -6.10
C GLN A 391 7.47 28.36 -7.12
N ILE A 392 8.12 27.24 -7.45
CA ILE A 392 9.26 27.22 -8.36
C ILE A 392 8.76 27.14 -9.81
N PRO A 393 9.36 27.91 -10.76
CA PRO A 393 9.04 27.83 -12.17
C PRO A 393 9.23 26.42 -12.75
N GLU A 394 8.33 26.03 -13.67
CA GLU A 394 8.26 24.66 -14.20
C GLU A 394 9.54 24.24 -14.93
N ASP A 395 10.17 25.14 -15.69
CA ASP A 395 11.43 24.91 -16.39
C ASP A 395 12.58 24.61 -15.43
N VAL A 396 12.67 25.35 -14.31
CA VAL A 396 13.67 25.13 -13.25
C VAL A 396 13.44 23.76 -12.59
N VAL A 397 12.18 23.45 -12.25
CA VAL A 397 11.84 22.15 -11.66
C VAL A 397 12.20 20.99 -12.58
N LYS A 398 11.92 21.12 -13.88
CA LYS A 398 12.23 20.12 -14.88
C LYS A 398 13.75 19.90 -15.01
N ASP A 399 14.55 20.96 -15.07
CA ASP A 399 16.02 20.85 -15.10
C ASP A 399 16.54 20.11 -13.86
N ARG A 400 16.09 20.50 -12.67
CA ARG A 400 16.49 19.85 -11.42
C ARG A 400 16.08 18.38 -11.39
N PHE A 401 14.89 18.07 -11.85
CA PHE A 401 14.41 16.69 -11.91
C PHE A 401 15.25 15.83 -12.83
N ASP A 402 15.59 16.32 -14.03
CA ASP A 402 16.42 15.59 -15.00
C ASP A 402 17.85 15.38 -14.48
N ARG A 403 18.41 16.36 -13.76
CA ARG A 403 19.73 16.24 -13.12
C ARG A 403 19.71 15.22 -11.97
N LEU A 404 18.70 15.26 -11.11
CA LEU A 404 18.52 14.29 -10.03
C LEU A 404 18.35 12.88 -10.57
N LEU A 405 17.52 12.69 -11.59
CA LEU A 405 17.24 11.37 -12.18
C LEU A 405 18.52 10.75 -12.74
N ARG A 406 19.33 11.51 -13.47
CA ARG A 406 20.64 11.04 -13.99
C ARG A 406 21.57 10.61 -12.87
N GLU A 407 21.69 11.40 -11.81
CA GLU A 407 22.57 11.10 -10.66
C GLU A 407 22.12 9.82 -9.94
N VAL A 408 20.82 9.71 -9.64
CA VAL A 408 20.24 8.53 -8.96
C VAL A 408 20.44 7.27 -9.79
N GLN A 409 20.16 7.32 -11.10
CA GLN A 409 20.31 6.15 -11.99
C GLN A 409 21.77 5.70 -12.09
N ALA A 410 22.72 6.64 -12.22
CA ALA A 410 24.15 6.33 -12.28
C ALA A 410 24.63 5.65 -10.99
N ILE A 411 24.20 6.14 -9.83
CA ILE A 411 24.58 5.58 -8.53
C ILE A 411 23.93 4.21 -8.35
N ALA A 412 22.63 4.06 -8.63
CA ALA A 412 21.92 2.79 -8.49
C ALA A 412 22.57 1.68 -9.32
N ALA A 413 22.95 1.97 -10.57
CA ALA A 413 23.66 1.01 -11.42
C ALA A 413 25.00 0.56 -10.80
N GLN A 414 25.77 1.49 -10.23
CA GLN A 414 27.04 1.17 -9.56
C GLN A 414 26.83 0.34 -8.28
N VAL A 415 25.83 0.68 -7.48
CA VAL A 415 25.53 -0.04 -6.22
C VAL A 415 25.03 -1.45 -6.51
N CYS A 416 24.16 -1.61 -7.50
CA CYS A 416 23.63 -2.92 -7.87
C CYS A 416 24.70 -3.84 -8.46
N SER A 417 25.63 -3.32 -9.30
CA SER A 417 26.66 -4.15 -9.96
C SER A 417 27.62 -4.85 -8.99
N VAL A 418 27.75 -4.35 -7.77
CA VAL A 418 28.62 -4.97 -6.73
C VAL A 418 28.18 -6.39 -6.36
N HIS A 419 26.91 -6.74 -6.57
CA HIS A 419 26.36 -8.05 -6.23
C HIS A 419 26.47 -9.08 -7.38
N GLU A 420 27.00 -8.71 -8.54
CA GLU A 420 27.23 -9.66 -9.63
C GLU A 420 28.17 -10.78 -9.19
N GLY A 421 27.84 -12.01 -9.56
CA GLY A 421 28.55 -13.22 -9.15
C GLY A 421 28.17 -13.76 -7.77
N CYS A 422 27.48 -12.97 -6.93
CA CYS A 422 27.02 -13.43 -5.61
C CYS A 422 25.82 -14.39 -5.74
N VAL A 423 25.72 -15.31 -4.78
CA VAL A 423 24.52 -16.14 -4.60
C VAL A 423 23.63 -15.51 -3.57
N GLN A 424 22.36 -15.31 -3.91
CA GLN A 424 21.35 -14.76 -3.00
C GLN A 424 20.05 -15.56 -3.09
N THR A 425 19.35 -15.69 -1.96
CA THR A 425 18.07 -16.36 -1.92
C THR A 425 16.96 -15.46 -2.45
N ALA A 426 16.19 -15.92 -3.43
CA ALA A 426 15.06 -15.24 -4.03
C ALA A 426 13.74 -15.93 -3.67
N LEU A 427 12.70 -15.18 -3.32
CA LEU A 427 11.32 -15.69 -3.28
C LEU A 427 10.74 -15.58 -4.68
N VAL A 428 10.40 -16.72 -5.29
CA VAL A 428 9.82 -16.76 -6.65
C VAL A 428 8.39 -16.24 -6.60
N GLU A 429 8.10 -15.19 -7.36
CA GLU A 429 6.82 -14.49 -7.29
C GLU A 429 5.88 -14.78 -8.46
N ALA A 430 6.43 -14.99 -9.65
CA ALA A 430 5.64 -15.15 -10.87
C ALA A 430 6.46 -15.80 -11.99
N LYS A 431 5.79 -16.24 -13.06
CA LYS A 431 6.41 -16.41 -14.36
C LYS A 431 6.84 -15.08 -14.93
N SER A 432 7.87 -15.06 -15.79
CA SER A 432 8.22 -13.87 -16.57
C SER A 432 7.08 -13.55 -17.56
N GLU A 433 6.80 -12.26 -17.73
CA GLU A 433 5.79 -11.80 -18.72
C GLU A 433 6.30 -11.91 -20.17
N HIS A 434 7.61 -12.09 -20.37
CA HIS A 434 8.27 -12.04 -21.69
C HIS A 434 8.84 -13.37 -22.14
N ASP A 435 9.01 -14.35 -21.23
CA ASP A 435 9.61 -15.65 -21.55
C ASP A 435 9.06 -16.72 -20.59
N ASP A 436 8.29 -17.66 -21.12
CA ASP A 436 7.66 -18.74 -20.35
C ASP A 436 8.65 -19.72 -19.70
N SER A 437 9.91 -19.75 -20.15
CA SER A 437 10.98 -20.54 -19.56
C SER A 437 11.63 -19.89 -18.34
N MET A 438 11.25 -18.65 -18.05
CA MET A 438 11.83 -17.84 -16.97
C MET A 438 10.82 -17.54 -15.86
N VAL A 439 11.34 -17.43 -14.66
CA VAL A 439 10.59 -16.97 -13.48
C VAL A 439 11.21 -15.68 -12.92
N THR A 440 10.39 -14.97 -12.18
CA THR A 440 10.79 -13.73 -11.49
C THR A 440 10.80 -13.98 -10.00
N GLY A 441 11.94 -13.82 -9.37
CA GLY A 441 12.12 -13.86 -7.92
C GLY A 441 12.39 -12.48 -7.32
N ARG A 442 12.12 -12.34 -6.04
CA ARG A 442 12.45 -11.12 -5.26
C ARG A 442 13.50 -11.45 -4.22
N LEU A 443 14.60 -10.71 -4.27
CA LEU A 443 15.70 -10.81 -3.32
C LEU A 443 15.37 -10.14 -1.98
N SER A 444 16.16 -10.41 -0.94
CA SER A 444 16.03 -9.78 0.37
C SER A 444 16.16 -8.24 0.28
N ASN A 445 17.04 -7.73 -0.57
CA ASN A 445 17.24 -6.31 -0.85
C ASN A 445 16.10 -5.65 -1.67
N ASN A 446 15.02 -6.37 -1.93
CA ASN A 446 13.83 -5.95 -2.67
C ASN A 446 14.00 -5.83 -4.21
N LEU A 447 15.17 -6.10 -4.78
CA LEU A 447 15.36 -6.14 -6.22
C LEU A 447 14.82 -7.45 -6.80
N LEU A 448 14.46 -7.40 -8.08
CA LEU A 448 14.00 -8.55 -8.83
C LEU A 448 15.19 -9.31 -9.43
N VAL A 449 15.03 -10.62 -9.59
CA VAL A 449 15.93 -11.44 -10.39
C VAL A 449 15.10 -12.32 -11.33
N HIS A 450 15.50 -12.36 -12.60
CA HIS A 450 14.91 -13.24 -13.62
C HIS A 450 15.88 -14.38 -13.91
N PHE A 451 15.39 -15.61 -13.87
CA PHE A 451 16.20 -16.80 -14.11
C PHE A 451 15.35 -17.94 -14.67
N LYS A 452 16.03 -18.94 -15.29
CA LYS A 452 15.33 -20.12 -15.84
C LYS A 452 14.72 -20.93 -14.71
N GLY A 453 13.44 -21.29 -14.86
CA GLY A 453 12.72 -22.06 -13.86
C GLY A 453 11.27 -22.32 -14.24
N SER A 454 10.67 -23.34 -13.62
CA SER A 454 9.26 -23.69 -13.84
C SER A 454 8.33 -22.91 -12.92
N SER A 455 7.05 -22.84 -13.27
CA SER A 455 6.01 -22.24 -12.40
C SER A 455 5.81 -22.96 -11.06
N GLU A 456 6.32 -24.18 -10.90
CA GLU A 456 6.29 -24.93 -9.64
C GLU A 456 7.13 -24.28 -8.54
N LEU A 457 8.11 -23.45 -8.93
CA LEU A 457 8.94 -22.69 -8.00
C LEU A 457 8.19 -21.50 -7.37
N ILE A 458 7.04 -21.10 -7.89
CA ILE A 458 6.29 -19.94 -7.35
C ILE A 458 5.92 -20.18 -5.89
N GLY A 459 6.30 -19.23 -5.03
CA GLY A 459 6.13 -19.32 -3.58
C GLY A 459 7.30 -19.96 -2.84
N GLN A 460 8.31 -20.47 -3.54
CA GLN A 460 9.49 -21.07 -2.93
C GLN A 460 10.65 -20.08 -2.83
N LEU A 461 11.48 -20.28 -1.81
CA LEU A 461 12.76 -19.63 -1.64
C LEU A 461 13.83 -20.48 -2.34
N VAL A 462 14.52 -19.90 -3.30
CA VAL A 462 15.57 -20.57 -4.07
C VAL A 462 16.84 -19.74 -4.12
N ASP A 463 17.99 -20.41 -4.12
CA ASP A 463 19.28 -19.75 -4.26
C ASP A 463 19.58 -19.48 -5.73
N VAL A 464 19.97 -18.24 -6.03
CA VAL A 464 20.21 -17.75 -7.39
C VAL A 464 21.56 -17.04 -7.42
N ARG A 465 22.43 -17.44 -8.35
CA ARG A 465 23.65 -16.69 -8.67
C ARG A 465 23.29 -15.52 -9.58
N LEU A 466 23.59 -14.31 -9.16
CA LEU A 466 23.33 -13.09 -9.92
C LEU A 466 24.38 -12.95 -11.01
N SER A 467 24.00 -13.06 -12.30
CA SER A 467 24.94 -13.05 -13.42
C SER A 467 25.14 -11.67 -14.02
N GLU A 468 24.10 -10.86 -14.09
CA GLU A 468 24.15 -9.53 -14.71
C GLU A 468 23.15 -8.56 -14.04
N CYS A 469 23.62 -7.36 -13.69
CA CYS A 469 22.78 -6.26 -13.20
C CYS A 469 22.24 -5.41 -14.37
N LYS A 470 20.94 -5.24 -14.43
CA LYS A 470 20.24 -4.38 -15.39
C LYS A 470 19.75 -3.05 -14.75
N GLY A 471 20.35 -2.64 -13.65
CA GLY A 471 20.03 -1.42 -12.91
C GLY A 471 18.84 -1.59 -11.93
N PHE A 472 17.72 -2.15 -12.37
CA PHE A 472 16.53 -2.34 -11.53
C PHE A 472 16.21 -3.82 -11.24
N TYR A 473 16.90 -4.74 -11.88
CA TYR A 473 16.76 -6.18 -11.70
C TYR A 473 18.08 -6.88 -12.09
N TYR A 474 18.16 -8.15 -11.74
CA TYR A 474 19.25 -9.02 -12.16
C TYR A 474 18.77 -10.11 -13.12
N LEU A 475 19.67 -10.55 -13.99
CA LEU A 475 19.60 -11.89 -14.56
C LEU A 475 20.38 -12.82 -13.65
N GLY A 476 19.97 -14.10 -13.56
CA GLY A 476 20.64 -15.05 -12.70
C GLY A 476 20.43 -16.49 -13.15
N GLU A 477 21.04 -17.39 -12.40
CA GLU A 477 20.94 -18.83 -12.59
C GLU A 477 20.66 -19.49 -11.25
N GLN A 478 19.71 -20.43 -11.21
CA GLN A 478 19.44 -21.23 -10.02
C GLN A 478 20.66 -22.11 -9.71
N VAL A 479 21.03 -22.19 -8.41
CA VAL A 479 22.22 -22.93 -7.95
C VAL A 479 21.81 -24.23 -7.30
#